data_9e09c6669883575a7e8b05a41712c258
#
_entry.id   9e09c6669883575a7e8b05a41712c258
#
_cell.length_a   1.000
_cell.length_b   1.000
_cell.length_c   1.000
_cell.angle_alpha   90.00
_cell.angle_beta   90.00
_cell.angle_gamma   90.00
#
_symmetry.space_group_name_H-M   'P 1'
#
loop_
_entity.id
_entity.type
_entity.pdbx_description
1 polymer ?
#
loop_
_entity_poly.entity_id
_entity_poly.type
_entity_poly.pdbx_seq_one_letter_code
_entity_poly.pdbx_strand_id
1 'polypeptide(L)'
;RTYSYKVIKNRAIDVVFDNKHIGRGSDFMSSLEDNILEPRIYDLIKEESRKHKTDSLMADGGSLVFEKRLEQIVDMEFENRGLQLLTFSAQLEFSEKVREKIDSRNEVNTNISVLDQQIEEQKKRNELEQLKTEQALIQSKGLTKEILYKQFIDKWDGKSPIYGSIPDLIRIQK
;
A
#
# COMPACT_ATOMS: atom_id res chain seq x y z
N ARG A 1 12.42 -25.37 5.80
CA ARG A 1 12.86 -25.50 4.41
C ARG A 1 12.91 -26.96 4.02
N THR A 2 12.55 -27.26 2.78
CA THR A 2 12.63 -28.59 2.20
C THR A 2 13.12 -28.45 0.79
N TYR A 3 14.04 -29.28 0.39
CA TYR A 3 14.55 -29.32 -0.98
C TYR A 3 14.83 -30.76 -1.40
N SER A 4 14.78 -31.02 -2.68
CA SER A 4 15.20 -32.27 -3.29
C SER A 4 16.01 -32.00 -4.57
N TYR A 5 16.97 -32.83 -4.85
CA TYR A 5 17.86 -32.68 -5.99
C TYR A 5 18.32 -34.03 -6.52
N LYS A 6 18.93 -34.01 -7.67
CA LYS A 6 19.63 -35.15 -8.25
C LYS A 6 20.98 -34.72 -8.83
N VAL A 7 21.91 -35.67 -8.90
CA VAL A 7 23.20 -35.46 -9.59
C VAL A 7 22.95 -35.45 -11.10
N ILE A 8 23.51 -34.47 -11.82
CA ILE A 8 23.48 -34.43 -13.28
C ILE A 8 24.37 -35.56 -13.80
N LYS A 9 23.79 -36.44 -14.60
CA LYS A 9 24.39 -37.74 -15.00
C LYS A 9 25.82 -37.63 -15.54
N ASN A 10 26.11 -36.64 -16.36
CA ASN A 10 27.44 -36.42 -16.96
C ASN A 10 28.39 -35.62 -16.07
N ARG A 11 27.99 -35.17 -14.91
CA ARG A 11 28.76 -34.39 -13.93
C ARG A 11 29.01 -35.13 -12.61
N ALA A 12 28.57 -36.37 -12.51
CA ALA A 12 28.70 -37.15 -11.27
C ALA A 12 30.16 -37.31 -10.81
N ILE A 13 31.10 -37.44 -11.76
CA ILE A 13 32.53 -37.53 -11.45
C ILE A 13 33.04 -36.21 -10.88
N ASP A 14 32.62 -35.08 -11.45
CA ASP A 14 33.02 -33.74 -10.99
C ASP A 14 32.51 -33.51 -9.56
N VAL A 15 31.26 -33.85 -9.28
CA VAL A 15 30.64 -33.72 -7.94
C VAL A 15 31.47 -34.46 -6.89
N VAL A 16 31.89 -35.69 -7.17
CA VAL A 16 32.71 -36.48 -6.24
C VAL A 16 34.14 -35.95 -6.15
N PHE A 17 34.72 -35.55 -7.26
CA PHE A 17 36.10 -35.07 -7.31
C PHE A 17 36.29 -33.72 -6.60
N ASP A 18 35.38 -32.78 -6.86
CA ASP A 18 35.41 -31.44 -6.27
C ASP A 18 35.18 -31.49 -4.75
N ASN A 19 34.40 -32.47 -4.28
CA ASN A 19 34.07 -32.63 -2.88
C ASN A 19 34.76 -33.81 -2.19
N LYS A 20 35.86 -34.32 -2.74
CA LYS A 20 36.61 -35.45 -2.18
C LYS A 20 37.07 -35.30 -0.74
N HIS A 21 37.15 -34.09 -0.25
CA HIS A 21 37.58 -33.74 1.11
C HIS A 21 36.53 -34.06 2.19
N ILE A 22 35.24 -34.22 1.85
CA ILE A 22 34.19 -34.52 2.80
C ILE A 22 33.96 -36.00 3.04
N GLY A 23 34.66 -36.89 2.33
CA GLY A 23 34.55 -38.33 2.49
C GLY A 23 34.31 -39.07 1.19
N ARG A 24 34.14 -40.37 1.30
CA ARG A 24 33.90 -41.31 0.17
C ARG A 24 32.99 -42.41 0.64
N GLY A 25 32.31 -43.06 -0.28
CA GLY A 25 31.46 -44.23 0.03
C GLY A 25 29.98 -43.91 0.16
N SER A 26 29.25 -44.74 0.90
CA SER A 26 27.80 -44.65 1.04
C SER A 26 27.31 -43.35 1.66
N ASP A 27 28.12 -42.73 2.52
CA ASP A 27 27.76 -41.56 3.30
C ASP A 27 28.15 -40.24 2.61
N PHE A 28 28.72 -40.31 1.41
CA PHE A 28 29.19 -39.14 0.67
C PHE A 28 28.07 -38.12 0.42
N MET A 29 26.88 -38.58 -0.01
CA MET A 29 25.77 -37.70 -0.31
C MET A 29 25.23 -37.01 0.96
N SER A 30 25.14 -37.72 2.05
CA SER A 30 24.74 -37.13 3.35
C SER A 30 25.79 -36.12 3.82
N SER A 31 27.07 -36.45 3.69
CA SER A 31 28.14 -35.50 4.03
C SER A 31 28.16 -34.28 3.12
N LEU A 32 27.79 -34.41 1.83
CA LEU A 32 27.65 -33.31 0.89
C LEU A 32 26.52 -32.40 1.31
N GLU A 33 25.38 -32.95 1.69
CA GLU A 33 24.23 -32.19 2.21
C GLU A 33 24.61 -31.41 3.46
N ASP A 34 25.09 -32.08 4.49
CA ASP A 34 25.34 -31.51 5.81
C ASP A 34 26.48 -30.47 5.79
N ASN A 35 27.55 -30.73 5.06
CA ASN A 35 28.76 -29.90 5.12
C ASN A 35 28.86 -28.84 4.02
N ILE A 36 28.16 -29.02 2.90
CA ILE A 36 28.28 -28.12 1.75
C ILE A 36 26.96 -27.48 1.37
N LEU A 37 25.91 -28.30 1.11
CA LEU A 37 24.66 -27.75 0.54
C LEU A 37 23.84 -26.98 1.57
N GLU A 38 23.63 -27.55 2.76
CA GLU A 38 22.84 -26.86 3.80
C GLU A 38 23.45 -25.54 4.26
N PRO A 39 24.76 -25.46 4.60
CA PRO A 39 25.40 -24.20 4.95
C PRO A 39 25.31 -23.19 3.82
N ARG A 40 25.49 -23.61 2.58
CA ARG A 40 25.43 -22.72 1.44
C ARG A 40 24.01 -22.19 1.18
N ILE A 41 23.00 -23.04 1.25
CA ILE A 41 21.58 -22.62 1.17
C ILE A 41 21.28 -21.59 2.27
N TYR A 42 21.75 -21.85 3.49
CA TYR A 42 21.55 -20.91 4.60
C TYR A 42 22.18 -19.55 4.32
N ASP A 43 23.40 -19.52 3.80
CA ASP A 43 24.08 -18.30 3.45
C ASP A 43 23.34 -17.54 2.33
N LEU A 44 22.89 -18.24 1.29
CA LEU A 44 22.10 -17.64 0.21
C LEU A 44 20.79 -17.02 0.72
N ILE A 45 20.07 -17.71 1.61
CA ILE A 45 18.87 -17.19 2.27
C ILE A 45 19.21 -15.92 3.04
N LYS A 46 20.30 -15.94 3.80
CA LYS A 46 20.74 -14.79 4.60
C LYS A 46 21.17 -13.60 3.73
N GLU A 47 21.91 -13.85 2.66
CA GLU A 47 22.31 -12.83 1.71
C GLU A 47 21.11 -12.19 1.02
N GLU A 48 20.17 -12.98 0.55
CA GLU A 48 18.99 -12.48 -0.14
C GLU A 48 18.05 -11.75 0.83
N SER A 49 17.87 -12.27 2.04
CA SER A 49 17.02 -11.63 3.07
C SER A 49 17.48 -10.22 3.43
N ARG A 50 18.80 -9.96 3.40
CA ARG A 50 19.35 -8.61 3.69
C ARG A 50 18.99 -7.56 2.64
N LYS A 51 18.65 -7.98 1.43
CA LYS A 51 18.26 -7.08 0.33
C LYS A 51 16.81 -6.62 0.43
N HIS A 52 16.01 -7.30 1.24
CA HIS A 52 14.57 -7.04 1.38
C HIS A 52 14.25 -6.39 2.72
N LYS A 53 13.35 -5.42 2.69
CA LYS A 53 12.75 -4.89 3.93
C LYS A 53 11.70 -5.89 4.44
N THR A 54 11.62 -6.05 5.75
CA THR A 54 10.64 -6.94 6.39
C THR A 54 9.20 -6.66 5.93
N ASP A 55 8.86 -5.40 5.76
CA ASP A 55 7.55 -4.96 5.28
C ASP A 55 7.21 -5.47 3.88
N SER A 56 8.20 -5.45 2.99
CA SER A 56 8.03 -5.95 1.62
C SER A 56 7.84 -7.46 1.59
N LEU A 57 8.44 -8.17 2.52
CA LEU A 57 8.29 -9.63 2.64
C LEU A 57 6.95 -10.04 3.24
N MET A 58 6.35 -9.19 4.08
CA MET A 58 5.05 -9.42 4.70
C MET A 58 3.87 -8.87 3.88
N ALA A 59 4.13 -8.01 2.90
CA ALA A 59 3.10 -7.54 1.98
C ALA A 59 2.52 -8.69 1.16
N ASP A 60 1.28 -8.54 0.73
CA ASP A 60 0.61 -9.55 -0.10
C ASP A 60 1.46 -9.93 -1.31
N GLY A 61 1.80 -11.22 -1.40
CA GLY A 61 2.66 -11.77 -2.43
C GLY A 61 4.17 -11.56 -2.23
N GLY A 62 4.61 -10.77 -1.24
CA GLY A 62 6.03 -10.50 -1.00
C GLY A 62 6.84 -11.74 -0.66
N SER A 63 6.30 -12.62 0.19
CA SER A 63 6.92 -13.91 0.53
C SER A 63 7.05 -14.81 -0.69
N LEU A 64 6.04 -14.88 -1.55
CA LEU A 64 6.07 -15.71 -2.75
C LEU A 64 7.13 -15.24 -3.76
N VAL A 65 7.27 -13.93 -3.94
CA VAL A 65 8.30 -13.35 -4.81
C VAL A 65 9.69 -13.67 -4.26
N PHE A 66 9.87 -13.56 -2.96
CA PHE A 66 11.12 -13.90 -2.29
C PHE A 66 11.45 -15.39 -2.41
N GLU A 67 10.48 -16.28 -2.17
CA GLU A 67 10.67 -17.74 -2.33
C GLU A 67 11.07 -18.11 -3.75
N LYS A 68 10.38 -17.57 -4.77
CA LYS A 68 10.77 -17.80 -6.18
C LYS A 68 12.17 -17.30 -6.50
N ARG A 69 12.55 -16.17 -5.93
CA ARG A 69 13.89 -15.64 -6.10
C ARG A 69 14.95 -16.54 -5.46
N LEU A 70 14.68 -17.03 -4.25
CA LEU A 70 15.55 -18.00 -3.58
C LEU A 70 15.67 -19.29 -4.37
N GLU A 71 14.55 -19.83 -4.88
CA GLU A 71 14.56 -21.02 -5.73
C GLU A 71 15.50 -20.85 -6.93
N GLN A 72 15.40 -19.73 -7.64
CA GLN A 72 16.30 -19.44 -8.77
C GLN A 72 17.78 -19.37 -8.37
N ILE A 73 18.09 -18.75 -7.24
CA ILE A 73 19.45 -18.61 -6.75
C ILE A 73 20.03 -19.96 -6.33
N VAL A 74 19.21 -20.76 -5.63
CA VAL A 74 19.61 -22.11 -5.21
C VAL A 74 19.78 -23.04 -6.42
N ASP A 75 18.89 -22.95 -7.41
CA ASP A 75 18.98 -23.73 -8.64
C ASP A 75 20.28 -23.43 -9.39
N MET A 76 20.63 -22.18 -9.60
CA MET A 76 21.90 -21.79 -10.20
C MET A 76 23.12 -22.28 -9.41
N GLU A 77 23.07 -22.21 -8.09
CA GLU A 77 24.17 -22.72 -7.24
C GLU A 77 24.31 -24.23 -7.36
N PHE A 78 23.20 -24.95 -7.44
CA PHE A 78 23.19 -26.40 -7.60
C PHE A 78 23.70 -26.81 -8.98
N GLU A 79 23.29 -26.15 -10.06
CA GLU A 79 23.76 -26.36 -11.41
C GLU A 79 25.29 -26.18 -11.50
N ASN A 80 25.83 -25.14 -10.90
CA ASN A 80 27.27 -24.87 -10.85
C ASN A 80 28.03 -26.03 -10.19
N ARG A 81 27.41 -26.71 -9.23
CA ARG A 81 27.98 -27.86 -8.52
C ARG A 81 27.69 -29.20 -9.19
N GLY A 82 27.06 -29.22 -10.34
CA GLY A 82 26.72 -30.47 -11.05
C GLY A 82 25.49 -31.18 -10.50
N LEU A 83 24.63 -30.44 -9.79
CA LEU A 83 23.37 -30.91 -9.22
C LEU A 83 22.21 -30.24 -9.95
N GLN A 84 21.11 -30.94 -10.06
CA GLN A 84 19.84 -30.38 -10.56
C GLN A 84 18.85 -30.30 -9.41
N LEU A 85 18.37 -29.10 -9.12
CA LEU A 85 17.30 -28.89 -8.16
C LEU A 85 15.99 -29.47 -8.72
N LEU A 86 15.24 -30.20 -7.93
CA LEU A 86 13.93 -30.74 -8.30
C LEU A 86 12.80 -30.00 -7.60
N THR A 87 12.95 -29.76 -6.31
CA THR A 87 12.02 -29.02 -5.51
C THR A 87 12.76 -28.15 -4.52
N PHE A 88 12.21 -26.99 -4.23
CA PHE A 88 12.69 -26.09 -3.18
C PHE A 88 11.50 -25.39 -2.54
N SER A 89 11.48 -25.39 -1.23
CA SER A 89 10.50 -24.62 -0.46
C SER A 89 11.18 -24.03 0.77
N ALA A 90 11.08 -22.72 0.91
CA ALA A 90 11.60 -21.98 2.04
C ALA A 90 10.47 -21.12 2.63
N GLN A 91 9.79 -21.66 3.62
CA GLN A 91 8.76 -20.89 4.32
C GLN A 91 9.40 -19.84 5.22
N LEU A 92 8.97 -18.58 5.04
CA LEU A 92 9.38 -17.47 5.90
C LEU A 92 8.56 -17.47 7.18
N GLU A 93 9.24 -17.56 8.30
CA GLU A 93 8.62 -17.38 9.62
C GLU A 93 9.13 -16.09 10.25
N PHE A 94 8.19 -15.21 10.59
CA PHE A 94 8.49 -13.98 11.31
C PHE A 94 8.27 -14.16 12.79
N SER A 95 9.17 -13.62 13.62
CA SER A 95 8.98 -13.63 15.05
C SER A 95 7.71 -12.84 15.44
N GLU A 96 7.04 -13.27 16.49
CA GLU A 96 5.82 -12.63 17.00
C GLU A 96 6.01 -11.13 17.23
N LYS A 97 7.14 -10.73 17.82
CA LYS A 97 7.50 -9.32 18.00
C LYS A 97 7.58 -8.50 16.70
N VAL A 98 7.97 -9.15 15.59
CA VAL A 98 8.03 -8.48 14.28
C VAL A 98 6.63 -8.33 13.72
N ARG A 99 5.79 -9.36 13.84
CA ARG A 99 4.38 -9.31 13.44
C ARG A 99 3.64 -8.21 14.18
N GLU A 100 3.70 -8.21 15.51
CA GLU A 100 3.08 -7.18 16.35
C GLU A 100 3.50 -5.74 15.97
N LYS A 101 4.79 -5.52 15.69
CA LYS A 101 5.27 -4.21 15.26
C LYS A 101 4.71 -3.78 13.91
N ILE A 102 4.56 -4.70 12.98
CA ILE A 102 4.02 -4.42 11.65
C ILE A 102 2.52 -4.18 11.74
N ASP A 103 1.82 -5.01 12.51
CA ASP A 103 0.37 -4.85 12.73
C ASP A 103 0.07 -3.50 13.38
N SER A 104 0.79 -3.14 14.44
CA SER A 104 0.70 -1.82 15.09
C SER A 104 0.96 -0.66 14.12
N ARG A 105 1.95 -0.80 13.25
CA ARG A 105 2.26 0.23 12.25
C ARG A 105 1.19 0.32 11.16
N ASN A 106 0.67 -0.81 10.72
CA ASN A 106 -0.42 -0.87 9.74
C ASN A 106 -1.70 -0.23 10.32
N GLU A 107 -2.00 -0.48 11.59
CA GLU A 107 -3.10 0.17 12.30
C GLU A 107 -2.93 1.69 12.34
N VAL A 108 -1.74 2.18 12.71
CA VAL A 108 -1.43 3.62 12.71
C VAL A 108 -1.57 4.22 11.31
N ASN A 109 -1.04 3.57 10.28
CA ASN A 109 -1.16 4.04 8.90
C ASN A 109 -2.62 4.08 8.42
N THR A 110 -3.42 3.06 8.79
CA THR A 110 -4.85 3.03 8.50
C THR A 110 -5.57 4.19 9.18
N ASN A 111 -5.28 4.44 10.46
CA ASN A 111 -5.86 5.56 11.22
C ASN A 111 -5.49 6.92 10.61
N ILE A 112 -4.23 7.10 10.18
CA ILE A 112 -3.80 8.31 9.47
C ILE A 112 -4.59 8.49 8.17
N SER A 113 -4.74 7.43 7.38
CA SER A 113 -5.51 7.49 6.12
C SER A 113 -6.98 7.87 6.35
N VAL A 114 -7.60 7.33 7.41
CA VAL A 114 -8.98 7.68 7.80
C VAL A 114 -9.07 9.14 8.22
N LEU A 115 -8.11 9.63 9.01
CA LEU A 115 -8.06 11.04 9.43
C LEU A 115 -7.87 11.98 8.23
N ASP A 116 -7.01 11.63 7.28
CA ASP A 116 -6.82 12.43 6.06
C ASP A 116 -8.10 12.52 5.23
N GLN A 117 -8.85 11.41 5.11
CA GLN A 117 -10.15 11.41 4.44
C GLN A 117 -11.17 12.31 5.17
N GLN A 118 -11.22 12.23 6.50
CA GLN A 118 -12.11 13.08 7.30
C GLN A 118 -11.77 14.58 7.16
N ILE A 119 -10.47 14.91 7.13
CA ILE A 119 -10.02 16.29 6.90
C ILE A 119 -10.43 16.77 5.52
N GLU A 120 -10.30 15.94 4.50
CA GLU A 120 -10.70 16.29 3.13
C GLU A 120 -12.22 16.49 3.01
N GLU A 121 -13.01 15.60 3.63
CA GLU A 121 -14.46 15.76 3.70
C GLU A 121 -14.87 17.04 4.43
N GLN A 122 -14.21 17.35 5.54
CA GLN A 122 -14.49 18.58 6.28
C GLN A 122 -14.14 19.83 5.48
N LYS A 123 -13.04 19.82 4.74
CA LYS A 123 -12.69 20.91 3.81
C LYS A 123 -13.78 21.12 2.76
N LYS A 124 -14.23 20.03 2.12
CA LYS A 124 -15.32 20.09 1.12
C LYS A 124 -16.63 20.61 1.70
N ARG A 125 -16.96 20.23 2.93
CA ARG A 125 -18.16 20.76 3.63
C ARG A 125 -18.02 22.26 3.89
N ASN A 126 -16.87 22.70 4.38
CA ASN A 126 -16.62 24.12 4.65
C ASN A 126 -16.67 24.97 3.37
N GLU A 127 -16.10 24.48 2.27
CA GLU A 127 -16.19 25.13 0.96
C GLU A 127 -17.65 25.25 0.48
N LEU A 128 -18.43 24.19 0.64
CA LEU A 128 -19.84 24.17 0.27
C LEU A 128 -20.67 25.16 1.12
N GLU A 129 -20.37 25.27 2.41
CA GLU A 129 -21.00 26.27 3.28
C GLU A 129 -20.63 27.70 2.90
N GLN A 130 -19.36 27.94 2.56
CA GLN A 130 -18.90 29.23 2.06
C GLN A 130 -19.62 29.62 0.77
N LEU A 131 -19.72 28.70 -0.19
CA LEU A 131 -20.47 28.93 -1.44
C LEU A 131 -21.94 29.19 -1.20
N LYS A 132 -22.59 28.48 -0.28
CA LYS A 132 -24.01 28.76 0.10
C LYS A 132 -24.17 30.15 0.72
N THR A 133 -23.25 30.52 1.60
CA THR A 133 -23.25 31.84 2.24
C THR A 133 -23.03 32.93 1.19
N GLU A 134 -22.12 32.72 0.25
CA GLU A 134 -21.85 33.64 -0.84
C GLU A 134 -23.07 33.79 -1.79
N GLN A 135 -23.74 32.68 -2.13
CA GLN A 135 -24.98 32.69 -2.91
C GLN A 135 -26.10 33.44 -2.18
N ALA A 136 -26.26 33.20 -0.87
CA ALA A 136 -27.24 33.92 -0.07
C ALA A 136 -26.97 35.44 -0.04
N LEU A 137 -25.70 35.83 0.08
CA LEU A 137 -25.24 37.23 0.01
C LEU A 137 -25.54 37.88 -1.35
N ILE A 138 -25.27 37.15 -2.44
CA ILE A 138 -25.58 37.62 -3.81
C ILE A 138 -27.08 37.77 -3.99
N GLN A 139 -27.89 36.81 -3.52
CA GLN A 139 -29.35 36.89 -3.56
C GLN A 139 -29.87 38.07 -2.73
N SER A 140 -29.33 38.31 -1.54
CA SER A 140 -29.71 39.44 -0.70
C SER A 140 -29.32 40.80 -1.31
N LYS A 141 -28.18 40.88 -1.96
CA LYS A 141 -27.73 42.08 -2.69
C LYS A 141 -28.48 42.28 -4.01
N GLY A 142 -28.94 41.19 -4.64
CA GLY A 142 -29.75 41.23 -5.87
C GLY A 142 -31.18 41.76 -5.64
N LEU A 143 -31.66 41.78 -4.38
CA LEU A 143 -32.88 42.48 -3.96
C LEU A 143 -32.57 43.98 -3.78
N THR A 144 -32.11 44.64 -4.84
CA THR A 144 -31.96 46.10 -4.84
C THR A 144 -33.30 46.78 -4.62
N LYS A 145 -33.26 47.98 -4.06
CA LYS A 145 -34.45 48.81 -3.88
C LYS A 145 -35.33 48.87 -5.13
N GLU A 146 -34.70 48.83 -6.28
CA GLU A 146 -35.36 48.86 -7.60
C GLU A 146 -36.17 47.58 -7.90
N ILE A 147 -35.65 46.42 -7.54
CA ILE A 147 -36.35 45.12 -7.72
C ILE A 147 -37.53 45.04 -6.74
N LEU A 148 -37.30 45.42 -5.50
CA LEU A 148 -38.37 45.50 -4.50
C LEU A 148 -39.46 46.48 -4.90
N TYR A 149 -39.09 47.65 -5.46
CA TYR A 149 -40.02 48.63 -5.97
C TYR A 149 -40.82 48.10 -7.17
N LYS A 150 -40.15 47.42 -8.11
CA LYS A 150 -40.80 46.78 -9.25
C LYS A 150 -41.78 45.70 -8.81
N GLN A 151 -41.40 44.82 -7.88
CA GLN A 151 -42.27 43.79 -7.34
C GLN A 151 -43.47 44.38 -6.59
N PHE A 152 -43.27 45.52 -5.93
CA PHE A 152 -44.36 46.23 -5.25
C PHE A 152 -45.34 46.81 -6.28
N ILE A 153 -44.87 47.45 -7.36
CA ILE A 153 -45.70 47.97 -8.43
C ILE A 153 -46.45 46.86 -9.15
N ASP A 154 -45.81 45.75 -9.45
CA ASP A 154 -46.41 44.61 -10.16
C ASP A 154 -47.53 43.93 -9.33
N LYS A 155 -47.46 44.02 -8.01
CA LYS A 155 -48.47 43.48 -7.09
C LYS A 155 -49.52 44.51 -6.65
N TRP A 156 -49.36 45.79 -7.03
CA TRP A 156 -50.28 46.83 -6.64
C TRP A 156 -51.57 46.74 -7.45
N ASP A 157 -52.71 46.70 -6.72
CA ASP A 157 -54.04 46.59 -7.28
C ASP A 157 -54.61 47.90 -7.82
N GLY A 158 -53.86 49.01 -7.78
CA GLY A 158 -54.23 50.34 -8.26
C GLY A 158 -55.23 51.06 -7.37
N LYS A 159 -55.62 50.46 -6.23
CA LYS A 159 -56.72 51.03 -5.35
C LYS A 159 -56.19 51.62 -4.04
N SER A 160 -55.08 51.13 -3.55
CA SER A 160 -54.52 51.70 -2.32
C SER A 160 -53.72 52.95 -2.59
N PRO A 161 -53.96 54.03 -1.89
CA PRO A 161 -53.22 55.27 -2.10
C PRO A 161 -51.75 55.07 -1.73
N ILE A 162 -50.87 55.54 -2.58
CA ILE A 162 -49.40 55.50 -2.46
C ILE A 162 -48.90 56.19 -1.17
N TYR A 163 -49.77 56.83 -0.46
CA TYR A 163 -49.53 57.67 0.73
C TYR A 163 -49.74 56.99 2.08
N GLY A 164 -49.80 55.70 2.15
CA GLY A 164 -49.91 54.99 3.43
C GLY A 164 -48.62 54.17 3.67
N SER A 165 -47.87 54.57 4.67
CA SER A 165 -46.71 53.86 5.23
C SER A 165 -45.93 52.97 4.23
N ILE A 166 -45.21 53.60 3.30
CA ILE A 166 -44.16 53.00 2.55
C ILE A 166 -43.05 52.64 3.57
N PRO A 167 -42.61 51.39 3.67
CA PRO A 167 -41.51 51.04 4.55
C PRO A 167 -40.32 51.95 4.24
N ASP A 168 -39.62 52.43 5.27
CA ASP A 168 -38.45 53.35 5.15
C ASP A 168 -37.41 52.92 4.14
N LEU A 169 -37.43 51.64 3.77
CA LEU A 169 -36.61 51.05 2.70
C LEU A 169 -36.86 51.62 1.31
N ILE A 170 -37.98 52.32 1.06
CA ILE A 170 -38.37 52.87 -0.26
C ILE A 170 -38.31 54.41 -0.25
N ARG A 171 -37.96 55.05 0.85
CA ARG A 171 -37.71 56.52 0.87
C ARG A 171 -36.47 56.88 0.07
N ILE A 172 -36.65 57.27 -1.16
CA ILE A 172 -35.61 57.89 -1.98
C ILE A 172 -35.38 59.27 -1.40
N GLN A 173 -34.25 59.46 -0.72
CA GLN A 173 -33.78 60.87 -0.48
C GLN A 173 -33.48 61.50 -1.81
N LYS A 174 -34.10 62.69 -2.02
CA LYS A 174 -33.74 63.59 -3.11
C LYS A 174 -32.30 64.09 -2.94
#